data_df96dbf9701c1becf92022f37c37b13a
#
_entry.id   df96dbf9701c1becf92022f37c37b13a
#
_cell.length_a   1.000
_cell.length_b   1.000
_cell.length_c   1.000
_cell.angle_alpha   90.00
_cell.angle_beta   90.00
_cell.angle_gamma   90.00
#
_symmetry.space_group_name_H-M   'P 1'
#
loop_
_entity.id
_entity.type
_entity.pdbx_description
1 polymer ?
#
loop_
_entity_poly.entity_id
_entity_poly.type
_entity_poly.pdbx_seq_one_letter_code
_entity_poly.pdbx_strand_id
1 'polypeptide(L)'
;MAKKALLCGDTRGYNKIMAEAYPATCKALGKTAANFNPYKWDFCKEEIIYNANYAKFSQNPDLKAALLATGDAIIAEASPYDKIWGIGLKATDPDSQKPSKWKRQNLLGKALIRVREELRKEE
;
A
#
# COMPACT_ATOMS: atom_id res chain seq x y z
N MET A 1 0.43 -8.25 3.75
CA MET A 1 1.09 -9.56 3.66
C MET A 1 0.17 -10.73 4.05
N ALA A 2 -0.54 -10.65 5.19
CA ALA A 2 -1.46 -11.71 5.62
C ALA A 2 -2.51 -12.06 4.55
N LYS A 3 -3.15 -11.07 3.94
CA LYS A 3 -4.12 -11.31 2.85
C LYS A 3 -3.48 -11.95 1.63
N LYS A 4 -2.22 -11.65 1.34
CA LYS A 4 -1.47 -12.31 0.26
C LYS A 4 -1.32 -13.81 0.53
N ALA A 5 -0.91 -14.18 1.75
CA ALA A 5 -0.79 -15.58 2.14
C ALA A 5 -2.15 -16.28 2.11
N LEU A 6 -3.19 -15.66 2.66
CA LEU A 6 -4.55 -16.20 2.67
C LEU A 6 -5.08 -16.43 1.25
N LEU A 7 -4.84 -15.51 0.34
CA LEU A 7 -5.25 -15.60 -1.06
C LEU A 7 -4.61 -16.79 -1.78
N CYS A 8 -3.39 -17.17 -1.37
CA CYS A 8 -2.67 -18.33 -1.90
C CYS A 8 -3.02 -19.64 -1.19
N GLY A 9 -3.92 -19.62 -0.21
CA GLY A 9 -4.23 -20.78 0.62
C GLY A 9 -3.13 -21.15 1.62
N ASP A 10 -2.18 -20.27 1.86
CA ASP A 10 -1.09 -20.47 2.82
C ASP A 10 -1.54 -20.08 4.24
N THR A 11 -2.33 -20.94 4.87
CA THR A 11 -2.84 -20.74 6.24
C THR A 11 -1.71 -20.63 7.26
N ARG A 12 -0.64 -21.40 7.09
CA ARG A 12 0.51 -21.38 7.99
C ARG A 12 1.23 -20.03 7.89
N GLY A 13 1.48 -19.55 6.68
CA GLY A 13 2.07 -18.23 6.45
C GLY A 13 1.19 -17.10 6.95
N TYR A 14 -0.12 -17.18 6.73
CA TYR A 14 -1.10 -16.24 7.28
C TYR A 14 -1.00 -16.14 8.80
N ASN A 15 -1.00 -17.29 9.51
CA ASN A 15 -0.93 -17.32 10.96
C ASN A 15 0.39 -16.74 11.48
N LYS A 16 1.52 -17.03 10.82
CA LYS A 16 2.81 -16.45 11.18
C LYS A 16 2.82 -14.93 11.06
N ILE A 17 2.26 -14.39 9.98
CA ILE A 17 2.19 -12.95 9.76
C ILE A 17 1.28 -12.29 10.79
N MET A 18 0.13 -12.87 11.08
CA MET A 18 -0.82 -12.33 12.07
C MET A 18 -0.25 -12.34 13.49
N ALA A 19 0.62 -13.29 13.81
CA ALA A 19 1.27 -13.37 15.11
C ALA A 19 2.48 -12.43 15.24
N GLU A 20 2.98 -11.86 14.13
CA GLU A 20 4.19 -11.05 14.11
C GLU A 20 3.89 -9.59 14.45
N ALA A 21 4.69 -9.02 15.37
CA ALA A 21 4.54 -7.64 15.83
C ALA A 21 5.32 -6.62 14.95
N TYR A 22 6.37 -7.08 14.25
CA TYR A 22 7.26 -6.18 13.52
C TYR A 22 6.92 -6.11 12.03
N PRO A 23 6.60 -4.91 11.49
CA PRO A 23 6.21 -4.76 10.07
C PRO A 23 7.25 -5.29 9.08
N ALA A 24 8.52 -5.08 9.34
CA ALA A 24 9.58 -5.58 8.44
C ALA A 24 9.59 -7.11 8.36
N THR A 25 9.37 -7.80 9.48
CA THR A 25 9.26 -9.25 9.53
C THR A 25 7.99 -9.73 8.83
N CYS A 26 6.87 -9.03 8.99
CA CYS A 26 5.64 -9.31 8.26
C CYS A 26 5.87 -9.24 6.74
N LYS A 27 6.60 -8.23 6.28
CA LYS A 27 6.95 -8.07 4.87
C LYS A 27 7.81 -9.23 4.37
N ALA A 28 8.83 -9.62 5.15
CA ALA A 28 9.71 -10.75 4.82
C ALA A 28 8.92 -12.06 4.73
N LEU A 29 8.03 -12.32 5.70
CA LEU A 29 7.18 -13.51 5.70
C LEU A 29 6.24 -13.54 4.49
N GLY A 30 5.69 -12.39 4.11
CA GLY A 30 4.83 -12.27 2.94
C GLY A 30 5.52 -12.58 1.62
N LYS A 31 6.84 -12.41 1.54
CA LYS A 31 7.62 -12.79 0.35
C LYS A 31 7.78 -14.28 0.20
N THR A 32 7.63 -15.05 1.28
CA THR A 32 7.78 -16.51 1.30
C THR A 32 6.43 -17.24 1.31
N ALA A 33 5.34 -16.57 0.98
CA ALA A 33 4.02 -17.17 0.92
C ALA A 33 4.00 -18.38 -0.03
N ALA A 34 3.54 -19.52 0.49
CA ALA A 34 3.44 -20.75 -0.30
C ALA A 34 2.34 -20.63 -1.36
N ASN A 35 2.55 -21.28 -2.52
CA ASN A 35 1.60 -21.34 -3.63
C ASN A 35 1.18 -19.96 -4.15
N PHE A 36 2.10 -19.01 -4.15
CA PHE A 36 1.82 -17.65 -4.64
C PHE A 36 1.41 -17.68 -6.12
N ASN A 37 0.25 -17.09 -6.40
CA ASN A 37 -0.26 -16.94 -7.76
C ASN A 37 -0.21 -15.46 -8.14
N PRO A 38 0.74 -15.02 -9.00
CA PRO A 38 0.88 -13.61 -9.36
C PRO A 38 -0.33 -13.03 -10.08
N TYR A 39 -1.04 -13.81 -10.89
CA TYR A 39 -2.24 -13.34 -11.59
C TYR A 39 -3.38 -13.04 -10.63
N LYS A 40 -3.60 -13.91 -9.66
CA LYS A 40 -4.62 -13.73 -8.63
C LYS A 40 -4.28 -12.53 -7.73
N TRP A 41 -3.01 -12.38 -7.37
CA TRP A 41 -2.54 -11.23 -6.61
C TRP A 41 -2.71 -9.93 -7.39
N ASP A 42 -2.31 -9.88 -8.65
CA ASP A 42 -2.45 -8.70 -9.51
C ASP A 42 -3.90 -8.27 -9.66
N PHE A 43 -4.83 -9.22 -9.71
CA PHE A 43 -6.26 -8.94 -9.78
C PHE A 43 -6.81 -8.32 -8.50
N CYS A 44 -6.31 -8.74 -7.33
CA CYS A 44 -6.87 -8.36 -6.03
C CYS A 44 -6.08 -7.29 -5.28
N LYS A 45 -4.82 -7.04 -5.65
CA LYS A 45 -3.89 -6.23 -4.84
C LYS A 45 -4.36 -4.81 -4.54
N GLU A 46 -4.96 -4.13 -5.50
CA GLU A 46 -5.39 -2.74 -5.33
C GLU A 46 -6.52 -2.63 -4.32
N GLU A 47 -7.51 -3.52 -4.37
CA GLU A 47 -8.61 -3.55 -3.40
C GLU A 47 -8.11 -3.94 -1.99
N ILE A 48 -7.20 -4.90 -1.91
CA ILE A 48 -6.62 -5.32 -0.62
C ILE A 48 -5.87 -4.16 0.03
N ILE A 49 -5.06 -3.44 -0.73
CA ILE A 49 -4.28 -2.31 -0.21
C ILE A 49 -5.20 -1.12 0.11
N TYR A 50 -6.21 -0.86 -0.70
CA TYR A 50 -7.22 0.15 -0.40
C TYR A 50 -7.92 -0.15 0.93
N ASN A 51 -8.43 -1.36 1.10
CA ASN A 51 -9.15 -1.74 2.32
C ASN A 51 -8.26 -1.69 3.56
N ALA A 52 -7.01 -2.14 3.45
CA ALA A 52 -6.06 -2.09 4.56
C ALA A 52 -5.74 -0.63 4.97
N ASN A 53 -5.53 0.24 3.99
CA ASN A 53 -5.25 1.65 4.27
C ASN A 53 -6.50 2.40 4.74
N TYR A 54 -7.66 2.10 4.21
CA TYR A 54 -8.92 2.64 4.72
C TYR A 54 -9.09 2.32 6.21
N ALA A 55 -8.89 1.05 6.60
CA ALA A 55 -8.95 0.64 8.00
C ALA A 55 -7.92 1.40 8.85
N LYS A 56 -6.68 1.50 8.38
CA LYS A 56 -5.61 2.20 9.07
C LYS A 56 -5.96 3.66 9.35
N PHE A 57 -6.35 4.39 8.32
CA PHE A 57 -6.60 5.82 8.44
C PHE A 57 -7.95 6.15 9.09
N SER A 58 -8.97 5.30 8.91
CA SER A 58 -10.27 5.50 9.57
C SER A 58 -10.22 5.22 11.07
N GLN A 59 -9.38 4.28 11.50
CA GLN A 59 -9.28 3.86 12.90
C GLN A 59 -8.25 4.64 13.72
N ASN A 60 -7.46 5.50 13.10
CA ASN A 60 -6.42 6.29 13.76
C ASN A 60 -6.64 7.79 13.49
N PRO A 61 -7.26 8.53 14.42
CA PRO A 61 -7.64 9.93 14.19
C PRO A 61 -6.51 10.86 13.76
N ASP A 62 -5.32 10.70 14.32
CA ASP A 62 -4.13 11.50 13.96
C ASP A 62 -3.69 11.24 12.52
N LEU A 63 -3.71 9.97 12.09
CA LEU A 63 -3.37 9.60 10.73
C LEU A 63 -4.45 10.08 9.74
N LYS A 64 -5.72 9.97 10.12
CA LYS A 64 -6.83 10.50 9.32
C LYS A 64 -6.66 12.01 9.12
N ALA A 65 -6.40 12.76 10.19
CA ALA A 65 -6.19 14.20 10.11
C ALA A 65 -5.01 14.55 9.19
N ALA A 66 -3.90 13.84 9.31
CA ALA A 66 -2.73 14.05 8.45
C ALA A 66 -3.04 13.80 6.98
N LEU A 67 -3.77 12.74 6.68
CA LEU A 67 -4.16 12.42 5.30
C LEU A 67 -5.11 13.47 4.72
N LEU A 68 -6.12 13.89 5.47
CA LEU A 68 -7.06 14.93 5.04
C LEU A 68 -6.36 16.29 4.87
N ALA A 69 -5.34 16.59 5.68
CA ALA A 69 -4.57 17.83 5.59
C ALA A 69 -3.77 17.94 4.27
N THR A 70 -3.54 16.84 3.56
CA THR A 70 -2.90 16.89 2.24
C THR A 70 -3.78 17.55 1.16
N GLY A 71 -5.07 17.77 1.44
CA GLY A 71 -6.01 18.46 0.54
C GLY A 71 -6.18 17.72 -0.78
N ASP A 72 -5.84 18.37 -1.88
CA ASP A 72 -5.93 17.79 -3.23
C ASP A 72 -4.56 17.42 -3.81
N ALA A 73 -3.51 17.43 -2.99
CA ALA A 73 -2.17 17.08 -3.45
C ALA A 73 -2.10 15.64 -3.97
N ILE A 74 -1.28 15.43 -4.97
CA ILE A 74 -0.96 14.09 -5.46
C ILE A 74 -0.03 13.44 -4.44
N ILE A 75 -0.37 12.24 -4.01
CA ILE A 75 0.42 11.47 -3.04
C ILE A 75 1.26 10.45 -3.80
N ALA A 76 2.54 10.36 -3.45
CA ALA A 76 3.49 9.48 -4.13
C ALA A 76 4.31 8.67 -3.13
N GLU A 77 4.53 7.41 -3.43
CA GLU A 77 5.54 6.59 -2.76
C GLU A 77 6.89 6.78 -3.45
N ALA A 78 7.78 7.53 -2.82
CA ALA A 78 9.10 7.84 -3.36
C ALA A 78 10.07 6.67 -3.12
N SER A 79 9.92 5.62 -3.90
CA SER A 79 10.77 4.44 -3.85
C SER A 79 11.42 4.19 -5.21
N PRO A 80 12.76 4.23 -5.31
CA PRO A 80 13.45 4.00 -6.59
C PRO A 80 13.40 2.54 -7.03
N TYR A 81 13.17 1.62 -6.10
CA TYR A 81 13.22 0.17 -6.35
C TYR A 81 11.85 -0.49 -6.46
N ASP A 82 10.79 0.19 -6.02
CA ASP A 82 9.44 -0.36 -6.08
C ASP A 82 8.78 0.02 -7.40
N LYS A 83 8.63 -0.98 -8.26
CA LYS A 83 8.11 -0.80 -9.62
C LYS A 83 6.59 -0.71 -9.69
N ILE A 84 5.90 -1.11 -8.64
CA ILE A 84 4.44 -1.26 -8.61
C ILE A 84 3.82 -0.20 -7.71
N TRP A 85 4.26 -0.14 -6.45
CA TRP A 85 3.66 0.72 -5.43
C TRP A 85 4.24 2.12 -5.43
N GLY A 86 5.46 2.30 -5.91
CA GLY A 86 6.18 3.56 -5.94
C GLY A 86 6.25 4.23 -7.31
N ILE A 87 6.91 5.39 -7.35
CA ILE A 87 7.11 6.19 -8.58
C ILE A 87 8.42 5.85 -9.32
N GLY A 88 9.27 5.02 -8.73
CA GLY A 88 10.55 4.64 -9.32
C GLY A 88 11.64 5.70 -9.18
N LEU A 89 11.45 6.70 -8.32
CA LEU A 89 12.37 7.81 -8.06
C LEU A 89 12.53 8.03 -6.56
N LYS A 90 13.72 8.48 -6.14
CA LYS A 90 13.95 8.93 -4.77
C LYS A 90 13.24 10.27 -4.53
N ALA A 91 12.88 10.54 -3.28
CA ALA A 91 12.28 11.83 -2.89
C ALA A 91 13.21 13.02 -3.19
N THR A 92 14.52 12.81 -3.18
CA THR A 92 15.53 13.84 -3.48
C THR A 92 15.74 14.08 -4.97
N ASP A 93 15.18 13.24 -5.84
CA ASP A 93 15.26 13.43 -7.29
C ASP A 93 14.37 14.61 -7.70
N PRO A 94 14.88 15.60 -8.47
CA PRO A 94 14.06 16.73 -8.93
C PRO A 94 12.80 16.30 -9.69
N ASP A 95 12.86 15.20 -10.42
CA ASP A 95 11.72 14.67 -11.18
C ASP A 95 10.65 14.02 -10.29
N SER A 96 10.93 13.77 -8.99
CA SER A 96 9.93 13.25 -8.05
C SER A 96 8.76 14.23 -7.86
N GLN A 97 8.99 15.52 -8.05
CA GLN A 97 7.95 16.56 -7.98
C GLN A 97 7.16 16.73 -9.30
N LYS A 98 7.51 15.97 -10.32
CA LYS A 98 6.91 16.07 -11.66
C LYS A 98 6.22 14.75 -12.02
N PRO A 99 4.90 14.59 -11.79
CA PRO A 99 4.18 13.33 -12.07
C PRO A 99 4.39 12.81 -13.49
N SER A 100 4.54 13.69 -14.48
CA SER A 100 4.82 13.29 -15.87
C SER A 100 6.17 12.59 -16.06
N LYS A 101 7.09 12.71 -15.11
CA LYS A 101 8.41 12.10 -15.14
C LYS A 101 8.47 10.80 -14.33
N TRP A 102 7.39 10.41 -13.66
CA TRP A 102 7.37 9.20 -12.86
C TRP A 102 7.45 7.96 -13.75
N LYS A 103 8.31 7.03 -13.36
CA LYS A 103 8.65 5.85 -14.18
C LYS A 103 7.79 4.64 -13.86
N ARG A 104 6.99 4.69 -12.78
CA ARG A 104 6.28 3.54 -12.24
C ARG A 104 4.85 3.90 -11.87
N GLN A 105 4.07 2.88 -11.46
CA GLN A 105 2.61 2.96 -11.36
C GLN A 105 2.08 3.77 -10.16
N ASN A 106 2.88 3.93 -9.09
CA ASN A 106 2.46 4.63 -7.87
C ASN A 106 1.13 4.11 -7.31
N LEU A 107 0.92 2.81 -7.27
CA LEU A 107 -0.35 2.25 -6.81
C LEU A 107 -0.63 2.56 -5.33
N LEU A 108 0.40 2.68 -4.49
CA LEU A 108 0.20 3.06 -3.09
C LEU A 108 -0.31 4.50 -2.98
N GLY A 109 0.29 5.43 -3.71
CA GLY A 109 -0.17 6.83 -3.72
C GLY A 109 -1.62 6.94 -4.22
N LYS A 110 -1.97 6.20 -5.26
CA LYS A 110 -3.34 6.15 -5.79
C LYS A 110 -4.32 5.57 -4.77
N ALA A 111 -3.94 4.52 -4.05
CA ALA A 111 -4.77 3.95 -2.99
C ALA A 111 -5.02 4.96 -1.86
N LEU A 112 -4.00 5.68 -1.43
CA LEU A 112 -4.12 6.70 -0.39
C LEU A 112 -5.00 7.88 -0.82
N ILE A 113 -4.91 8.30 -2.08
CA ILE A 113 -5.79 9.34 -2.63
C ILE A 113 -7.25 8.85 -2.59
N ARG A 114 -7.51 7.62 -2.98
CA ARG A 114 -8.83 7.02 -2.92
C ARG A 114 -9.38 6.93 -1.50
N VAL A 115 -8.54 6.55 -0.53
CA VAL A 115 -8.90 6.55 0.90
C VAL A 115 -9.24 7.96 1.37
N ARG A 116 -8.42 8.94 1.03
CA ARG A 116 -8.66 10.35 1.37
C ARG A 116 -10.01 10.83 0.87
N GLU A 117 -10.34 10.55 -0.39
CA GLU A 117 -11.63 10.95 -0.98
C GLU A 117 -12.80 10.30 -0.24
N GLU A 118 -12.69 9.01 0.12
CA GLU A 118 -13.74 8.32 0.86
C GLU A 118 -13.92 8.88 2.27
N LEU A 119 -12.83 9.13 3.00
CA LEU A 119 -12.87 9.74 4.33
C LEU A 119 -13.44 11.16 4.30
N ARG A 120 -13.14 11.91 3.24
CA ARG A 120 -13.69 13.25 3.03
C ARG A 120 -15.21 13.24 2.88
N LYS A 121 -15.76 12.26 2.18
CA LYS A 121 -17.21 12.10 2.02
C LYS A 121 -17.93 11.77 3.31
N GLU A 122 -17.25 11.15 4.25
CA GLU A 122 -17.81 10.75 5.55
C GLU A 122 -17.86 11.90 6.56
N GLU A 123 -17.33 13.05 6.25
CA GLU A 123 -17.32 14.23 7.13
C GLU A 123 -18.60 15.10 6.98
#